data_f7a822528cb3c4bb640b7386b2257fde
#
_entry.id   f7a822528cb3c4bb640b7386b2257fde
#
_cell.length_a   1.000
_cell.length_b   1.000
_cell.length_c   1.000
_cell.angle_alpha   90.00
_cell.angle_beta   90.00
_cell.angle_gamma   90.00
#
_symmetry.space_group_name_H-M   'P 1'
#
loop_
_entity.id
_entity.type
_entity.pdbx_description
1 polymer ?
#
loop_
_entity_poly.entity_id
_entity_poly.type
_entity_poly.pdbx_seq_one_letter_code
_entity_poly.pdbx_strand_id
1 'polypeptide(L)'
;MKFLVVNPNTSAAVSRRLQEHVVAIVAGLAASAEVRTATASFGASYIADEASFAIAAHAALDAAASDRALHGDPDAILLGCFGDPGIEALREAIGRPVVGLAEAALREAASHGRFAIVTGGAAWRPMLERLARSLGCGDRLVSVHALEATGAQLAADPDAAMDSLRSACRVASAGADAVVIGGAGLAGMAAQIASSLDVPLIDSVTAGALALLRAGQAAATAPARSPDKSIEWRGLSAPLLRLLR
;
A
#
# COMPACT_ATOMS: atom_id res chain seq x y z
N MET A 1 6.31 -18.90 6.23
CA MET A 1 5.27 -18.16 5.47
C MET A 1 5.94 -17.48 4.28
N LYS A 2 5.26 -17.43 3.15
CA LYS A 2 5.74 -16.77 1.92
C LYS A 2 4.87 -15.56 1.62
N PHE A 3 5.45 -14.37 1.67
CA PHE A 3 4.74 -13.13 1.41
C PHE A 3 5.16 -12.51 0.08
N LEU A 4 4.20 -11.92 -0.61
CA LEU A 4 4.44 -11.16 -1.82
C LEU A 4 4.07 -9.69 -1.58
N VAL A 5 4.99 -8.79 -1.86
CA VAL A 5 4.71 -7.35 -1.98
C VAL A 5 4.55 -7.02 -3.45
N VAL A 6 3.43 -6.44 -3.84
CA VAL A 6 3.19 -6.00 -5.22
C VAL A 6 3.35 -4.50 -5.30
N ASN A 7 4.38 -4.03 -6.01
CA ASN A 7 4.50 -2.63 -6.37
C ASN A 7 3.80 -2.38 -7.72
N PRO A 8 2.68 -1.65 -7.74
CA PRO A 8 1.89 -1.42 -8.96
C PRO A 8 2.43 -0.31 -9.86
N ASN A 9 3.57 0.30 -9.53
CA ASN A 9 4.32 1.20 -10.39
C ASN A 9 5.61 0.56 -10.91
N THR A 10 6.25 1.15 -11.92
CA THR A 10 7.44 0.59 -12.57
C THR A 10 8.77 0.98 -11.91
N SER A 11 8.75 1.63 -10.74
CA SER A 11 9.96 2.08 -10.05
C SER A 11 10.63 0.97 -9.25
N ALA A 12 11.76 0.47 -9.72
CA ALA A 12 12.59 -0.49 -8.99
C ALA A 12 13.12 0.08 -7.65
N ALA A 13 13.30 1.39 -7.55
CA ALA A 13 13.72 2.04 -6.30
C ALA A 13 12.62 1.95 -5.23
N VAL A 14 11.36 2.14 -5.60
CA VAL A 14 10.21 1.94 -4.70
C VAL A 14 10.10 0.49 -4.27
N SER A 15 10.27 -0.46 -5.19
CA SER A 15 10.25 -1.89 -4.87
C SER A 15 11.31 -2.27 -3.86
N ARG A 16 12.56 -1.80 -4.04
CA ARG A 16 13.64 -2.06 -3.06
C ARG A 16 13.30 -1.49 -1.68
N ARG A 17 12.83 -0.25 -1.60
CA ARG A 17 12.44 0.38 -0.33
C ARG A 17 11.34 -0.39 0.38
N LEU A 18 10.28 -0.79 -0.36
CA LEU A 18 9.22 -1.65 0.18
C LEU A 18 9.78 -2.98 0.69
N GLN A 19 10.61 -3.65 -0.12
CA GLN A 19 11.24 -4.92 0.24
C GLN A 19 12.04 -4.80 1.54
N GLU A 20 12.95 -3.84 1.62
CA GLU A 20 13.82 -3.61 2.77
C GLU A 20 13.01 -3.34 4.05
N HIS A 21 12.00 -2.48 3.95
CA HIS A 21 11.19 -2.09 5.11
C HIS A 21 10.28 -3.23 5.57
N VAL A 22 9.60 -3.91 4.66
CA VAL A 22 8.72 -5.04 5.00
C VAL A 22 9.53 -6.21 5.55
N VAL A 23 10.69 -6.53 4.95
CA VAL A 23 11.59 -7.59 5.45
C VAL A 23 12.05 -7.28 6.87
N ALA A 24 12.46 -6.04 7.16
CA ALA A 24 12.93 -5.66 8.49
C ALA A 24 11.85 -5.88 9.57
N ILE A 25 10.59 -5.51 9.27
CA ILE A 25 9.46 -5.68 10.19
C ILE A 25 9.11 -7.17 10.35
N VAL A 26 8.98 -7.89 9.22
CA VAL A 26 8.58 -9.30 9.21
C VAL A 26 9.64 -10.18 9.90
N ALA A 27 10.93 -9.95 9.64
CA ALA A 27 12.02 -10.71 10.25
C ALA A 27 12.08 -10.55 11.78
N GLY A 28 11.76 -9.35 12.29
CA GLY A 28 11.69 -9.08 13.72
C GLY A 28 10.57 -9.85 14.46
N LEU A 29 9.52 -10.28 13.74
CA LEU A 29 8.32 -10.91 14.32
C LEU A 29 8.12 -12.36 13.87
N ALA A 30 8.67 -12.76 12.72
CA ALA A 30 8.53 -14.10 12.13
C ALA A 30 9.79 -14.47 11.34
N ALA A 31 10.85 -14.86 12.03
CA ALA A 31 12.19 -15.10 11.46
C ALA A 31 12.25 -16.12 10.29
N SER A 32 11.27 -17.02 10.18
CA SER A 32 11.16 -18.00 9.09
C SER A 32 10.31 -17.55 7.90
N ALA A 33 9.82 -16.30 7.91
CA ALA A 33 9.00 -15.79 6.81
C ALA A 33 9.89 -15.25 5.67
N GLU A 34 9.54 -15.65 4.45
CA GLU A 34 10.15 -15.16 3.21
C GLU A 34 9.28 -14.02 2.64
N VAL A 35 9.90 -12.91 2.27
CA VAL A 35 9.23 -11.78 1.61
C VAL A 35 9.89 -11.55 0.26
N ARG A 36 9.10 -11.54 -0.80
CA ARG A 36 9.55 -11.16 -2.15
C ARG A 36 8.73 -9.99 -2.66
N THR A 37 9.26 -9.23 -3.61
CA THR A 37 8.58 -8.08 -4.20
C THR A 37 8.50 -8.22 -5.71
N ALA A 38 7.28 -8.09 -6.25
CA ALA A 38 7.03 -7.99 -7.69
C ALA A 38 6.83 -6.51 -8.07
N THR A 39 7.54 -6.08 -9.11
CA THR A 39 7.42 -4.74 -9.69
C THR A 39 6.59 -4.83 -10.96
N ALA A 40 5.63 -3.92 -11.14
CA ALA A 40 4.86 -3.85 -12.38
C ALA A 40 5.77 -3.64 -13.60
N SER A 41 5.50 -4.36 -14.69
CA SER A 41 6.27 -4.32 -15.93
C SER A 41 5.84 -3.18 -16.86
N PHE A 42 4.69 -2.57 -16.62
CA PHE A 42 4.13 -1.45 -17.37
C PHE A 42 3.38 -0.48 -16.45
N GLY A 43 3.05 0.68 -16.98
CA GLY A 43 2.38 1.75 -16.26
C GLY A 43 3.31 2.90 -15.91
N ALA A 44 2.90 3.76 -14.98
CA ALA A 44 3.68 4.91 -14.55
C ALA A 44 4.80 4.51 -13.58
N SER A 45 5.91 5.25 -13.58
CA SER A 45 6.96 5.12 -12.56
C SER A 45 6.54 5.70 -11.21
N TYR A 46 5.54 6.56 -11.21
CA TYR A 46 4.87 7.12 -10.03
C TYR A 46 3.37 7.27 -10.32
N ILE A 47 2.52 6.79 -9.42
CA ILE A 47 1.07 6.91 -9.51
C ILE A 47 0.70 8.27 -8.92
N ALA A 48 0.22 9.19 -9.76
CA ALA A 48 0.04 10.60 -9.39
C ALA A 48 -1.41 11.09 -9.52
N ASP A 49 -2.24 10.38 -10.28
CA ASP A 49 -3.58 10.81 -10.69
C ASP A 49 -4.50 9.60 -10.96
N GLU A 50 -5.77 9.85 -11.28
CA GLU A 50 -6.77 8.82 -11.55
C GLU A 50 -6.40 7.92 -12.76
N ALA A 51 -5.78 8.49 -13.80
CA ALA A 51 -5.40 7.71 -14.98
C ALA A 51 -4.28 6.72 -14.65
N SER A 52 -3.22 7.19 -14.00
CA SER A 52 -2.14 6.32 -13.53
C SER A 52 -2.60 5.32 -12.48
N PHE A 53 -3.58 5.70 -11.64
CA PHE A 53 -4.20 4.81 -10.66
C PHE A 53 -5.01 3.68 -11.32
N ALA A 54 -5.81 3.99 -12.34
CA ALA A 54 -6.56 2.99 -13.09
C ALA A 54 -5.65 1.99 -13.82
N ILE A 55 -4.56 2.48 -14.43
CA ILE A 55 -3.54 1.63 -15.06
C ILE A 55 -2.81 0.78 -14.03
N ALA A 56 -2.50 1.34 -12.86
CA ALA A 56 -1.85 0.63 -11.77
C ALA A 56 -2.68 -0.54 -11.23
N ALA A 57 -4.00 -0.48 -11.29
CA ALA A 57 -4.87 -1.59 -10.91
C ALA A 57 -4.66 -2.81 -11.83
N HIS A 58 -4.58 -2.60 -13.15
CA HIS A 58 -4.25 -3.66 -14.10
C HIS A 58 -2.80 -4.14 -13.91
N ALA A 59 -1.85 -3.22 -13.73
CA ALA A 59 -0.45 -3.55 -13.55
C ALA A 59 -0.20 -4.37 -12.28
N ALA A 60 -0.95 -4.14 -11.20
CA ALA A 60 -0.90 -4.94 -9.98
C ALA A 60 -1.36 -6.38 -10.21
N LEU A 61 -2.46 -6.58 -10.93
CA LEU A 61 -2.94 -7.91 -11.31
C LEU A 61 -1.91 -8.67 -12.15
N ASP A 62 -1.33 -8.01 -13.14
CA ASP A 62 -0.33 -8.61 -14.04
C ASP A 62 0.96 -8.99 -13.29
N ALA A 63 1.45 -8.11 -12.42
CA ALA A 63 2.63 -8.37 -11.60
C ALA A 63 2.41 -9.54 -10.63
N ALA A 64 1.27 -9.61 -9.97
CA ALA A 64 0.92 -10.71 -9.07
C ALA A 64 0.76 -12.04 -9.84
N ALA A 65 0.14 -12.02 -11.01
CA ALA A 65 -0.01 -13.21 -11.86
C ALA A 65 1.34 -13.71 -12.37
N SER A 66 2.23 -12.80 -12.76
CA SER A 66 3.56 -13.12 -13.24
C SER A 66 4.45 -13.72 -12.13
N ASP A 67 4.43 -13.13 -10.94
CA ASP A 67 5.14 -13.68 -9.78
C ASP A 67 4.62 -15.07 -9.39
N ARG A 68 3.29 -15.24 -9.34
CA ARG A 68 2.67 -16.52 -9.03
C ARG A 68 3.07 -17.61 -10.03
N ALA A 69 3.16 -17.27 -11.31
CA ALA A 69 3.55 -18.22 -12.37
C ALA A 69 5.01 -18.69 -12.22
N LEU A 70 5.88 -17.87 -11.64
CA LEU A 70 7.31 -18.17 -11.47
C LEU A 70 7.60 -18.84 -10.12
N HIS A 71 6.92 -18.44 -9.06
CA HIS A 71 7.28 -18.77 -7.67
C HIS A 71 6.18 -19.52 -6.90
N GLY A 72 5.01 -19.71 -7.52
CA GLY A 72 3.84 -20.32 -6.87
C GLY A 72 3.10 -19.35 -5.93
N ASP A 73 2.07 -19.87 -5.25
CA ASP A 73 1.18 -19.07 -4.42
C ASP A 73 1.88 -18.52 -3.18
N PRO A 74 1.72 -17.22 -2.89
CA PRO A 74 2.05 -16.67 -1.59
C PRO A 74 0.99 -17.05 -0.55
N ASP A 75 1.37 -17.00 0.74
CA ASP A 75 0.40 -17.13 1.84
C ASP A 75 -0.46 -15.88 2.00
N ALA A 76 0.11 -14.70 1.73
CA ALA A 76 -0.62 -13.42 1.68
C ALA A 76 0.14 -12.41 0.80
N ILE A 77 -0.58 -11.38 0.35
CA ILE A 77 -0.08 -10.30 -0.52
C ILE A 77 -0.26 -8.95 0.17
N LEU A 78 0.77 -8.08 0.06
CA LEU A 78 0.68 -6.65 0.36
C LEU A 78 0.70 -5.87 -0.95
N LEU A 79 -0.36 -5.08 -1.20
CA LEU A 79 -0.39 -4.12 -2.30
C LEU A 79 0.34 -2.85 -1.88
N GLY A 80 1.55 -2.65 -2.41
CA GLY A 80 2.53 -1.64 -2.01
C GLY A 80 2.28 -0.24 -2.59
N CYS A 81 1.04 0.24 -2.57
CA CYS A 81 0.68 1.60 -2.99
C CYS A 81 -0.33 2.19 -2.02
N PHE A 82 -0.10 3.43 -1.59
CA PHE A 82 -0.99 4.14 -0.67
C PHE A 82 -2.19 4.74 -1.43
N GLY A 83 -3.16 3.88 -1.68
CA GLY A 83 -4.39 4.11 -2.43
C GLY A 83 -5.02 2.81 -2.89
N ASP A 84 -4.30 1.69 -2.78
CA ASP A 84 -4.75 0.32 -2.99
C ASP A 84 -5.40 0.07 -4.37
N PRO A 85 -4.73 0.43 -5.50
CA PRO A 85 -5.32 0.30 -6.83
C PRO A 85 -5.61 -1.16 -7.19
N GLY A 86 -6.88 -1.47 -7.46
CA GLY A 86 -7.30 -2.81 -7.88
C GLY A 86 -7.34 -3.87 -6.79
N ILE A 87 -7.36 -3.48 -5.51
CA ILE A 87 -7.31 -4.43 -4.38
C ILE A 87 -8.42 -5.47 -4.41
N GLU A 88 -9.66 -5.09 -4.75
CA GLU A 88 -10.78 -6.03 -4.81
C GLU A 88 -10.61 -7.04 -5.95
N ALA A 89 -10.11 -6.60 -7.09
CA ALA A 89 -9.82 -7.49 -8.21
C ALA A 89 -8.67 -8.47 -7.87
N LEU A 90 -7.64 -8.01 -7.14
CA LEU A 90 -6.58 -8.89 -6.64
C LEU A 90 -7.14 -9.93 -5.66
N ARG A 91 -8.00 -9.52 -4.72
CA ARG A 91 -8.64 -10.42 -3.75
C ARG A 91 -9.44 -11.52 -4.43
N GLU A 92 -10.22 -11.16 -5.45
CA GLU A 92 -11.01 -12.11 -6.21
C GLU A 92 -10.12 -13.05 -7.04
N ALA A 93 -9.16 -12.50 -7.80
CA ALA A 93 -8.37 -13.27 -8.74
C ALA A 93 -7.35 -14.21 -8.08
N ILE A 94 -6.74 -13.80 -6.97
CA ILE A 94 -5.66 -14.57 -6.33
C ILE A 94 -6.20 -15.66 -5.40
N GLY A 95 -7.34 -15.43 -4.75
CA GLY A 95 -7.88 -16.37 -3.76
C GLY A 95 -6.99 -16.55 -2.51
N ARG A 96 -6.16 -15.56 -2.22
CA ARG A 96 -5.32 -15.46 -1.03
C ARG A 96 -5.57 -14.11 -0.35
N PRO A 97 -5.30 -13.96 0.95
CA PRO A 97 -5.43 -12.67 1.60
C PRO A 97 -4.62 -11.59 0.90
N VAL A 98 -5.26 -10.47 0.57
CA VAL A 98 -4.61 -9.28 0.03
C VAL A 98 -4.86 -8.11 0.96
N VAL A 99 -3.78 -7.52 1.44
CA VAL A 99 -3.76 -6.36 2.33
C VAL A 99 -3.40 -5.13 1.51
N GLY A 100 -4.19 -4.08 1.65
CA GLY A 100 -3.88 -2.77 1.09
C GLY A 100 -3.04 -1.94 2.05
N LEU A 101 -2.10 -1.19 1.51
CA LEU A 101 -1.22 -0.33 2.28
C LEU A 101 -1.99 0.82 2.92
N ALA A 102 -2.90 1.44 2.15
CA ALA A 102 -3.76 2.50 2.64
C ALA A 102 -4.85 1.95 3.57
N GLU A 103 -5.52 0.86 3.20
CA GLU A 103 -6.54 0.24 4.06
C GLU A 103 -5.98 -0.09 5.44
N ALA A 104 -4.81 -0.72 5.52
CA ALA A 104 -4.20 -1.09 6.80
C ALA A 104 -3.93 0.15 7.66
N ALA A 105 -3.32 1.18 7.09
CA ALA A 105 -2.98 2.41 7.81
C ALA A 105 -4.22 3.20 8.25
N LEU A 106 -5.24 3.32 7.38
CA LEU A 106 -6.46 4.04 7.69
C LEU A 106 -7.29 3.32 8.77
N ARG A 107 -7.35 1.99 8.75
CA ARG A 107 -8.02 1.20 9.79
C ARG A 107 -7.32 1.32 11.14
N GLU A 108 -5.98 1.28 11.15
CA GLU A 108 -5.19 1.50 12.35
C GLU A 108 -5.43 2.92 12.89
N ALA A 109 -5.32 3.95 12.05
CA ALA A 109 -5.56 5.33 12.46
C ALA A 109 -6.98 5.54 13.02
N ALA A 110 -8.00 4.99 12.35
CA ALA A 110 -9.38 5.06 12.79
C ALA A 110 -9.63 4.37 14.14
N SER A 111 -8.80 3.40 14.55
CA SER A 111 -8.90 2.77 15.87
C SER A 111 -8.51 3.70 17.01
N HIS A 112 -7.71 4.74 16.74
CA HIS A 112 -7.35 5.79 17.70
C HIS A 112 -8.42 6.88 17.83
N GLY A 113 -9.31 7.03 16.84
CA GLY A 113 -10.35 8.06 16.82
C GLY A 113 -10.36 8.83 15.51
N ARG A 114 -10.30 10.17 15.58
CA ARG A 114 -10.20 11.05 14.41
C ARG A 114 -8.76 11.07 13.92
N PHE A 115 -8.57 11.07 12.61
CA PHE A 115 -7.22 11.02 12.06
C PHE A 115 -7.03 11.96 10.87
N ALA A 116 -5.78 12.31 10.62
CA ALA A 116 -5.37 13.05 9.44
C ALA A 116 -4.36 12.25 8.61
N ILE A 117 -4.22 12.58 7.34
CA ILE A 117 -3.27 11.97 6.41
C ILE A 117 -2.28 13.03 5.93
N VAL A 118 -0.99 12.69 5.92
CA VAL A 118 0.07 13.43 5.25
C VAL A 118 0.68 12.55 4.17
N THR A 119 0.73 13.06 2.93
CA THR A 119 1.26 12.32 1.77
C THR A 119 1.91 13.26 0.77
N GLY A 120 2.66 12.73 -0.19
CA GLY A 120 3.21 13.50 -1.32
C GLY A 120 2.30 13.45 -2.55
N GLY A 121 2.19 14.58 -3.27
CA GLY A 121 1.42 14.71 -4.50
C GLY A 121 -0.01 15.21 -4.29
N ALA A 122 -0.28 16.44 -4.76
CA ALA A 122 -1.53 17.17 -4.50
C ALA A 122 -2.80 16.44 -4.97
N ALA A 123 -2.73 15.71 -6.08
CA ALA A 123 -3.88 14.98 -6.64
C ALA A 123 -4.37 13.81 -5.78
N TRP A 124 -3.58 13.36 -4.79
CA TRP A 124 -3.98 12.26 -3.91
C TRP A 124 -5.11 12.63 -2.94
N ARG A 125 -5.30 13.89 -2.61
CA ARG A 125 -6.32 14.31 -1.63
C ARG A 125 -7.71 13.74 -1.95
N PRO A 126 -8.34 14.03 -3.11
CA PRO A 126 -9.69 13.54 -3.39
C PRO A 126 -9.75 12.00 -3.49
N MET A 127 -8.67 11.34 -3.92
CA MET A 127 -8.59 9.90 -4.03
C MET A 127 -8.59 9.23 -2.65
N LEU A 128 -7.82 9.76 -1.70
CA LEU A 128 -7.75 9.25 -0.32
C LEU A 128 -9.02 9.54 0.48
N GLU A 129 -9.65 10.71 0.28
CA GLU A 129 -10.96 11.01 0.87
C GLU A 129 -12.03 10.04 0.37
N ARG A 130 -12.03 9.69 -0.92
CA ARG A 130 -12.92 8.68 -1.49
C ARG A 130 -12.64 7.30 -0.89
N LEU A 131 -11.37 6.91 -0.78
CA LEU A 131 -10.97 5.64 -0.18
C LEU A 131 -11.39 5.55 1.30
N ALA A 132 -11.16 6.58 2.10
CA ALA A 132 -11.59 6.61 3.50
C ALA A 132 -13.11 6.42 3.65
N ARG A 133 -13.90 7.04 2.77
CA ARG A 133 -15.36 6.82 2.73
C ARG A 133 -15.71 5.38 2.37
N SER A 134 -15.08 4.79 1.37
CA SER A 134 -15.33 3.40 0.96
C SER A 134 -14.96 2.38 2.04
N LEU A 135 -13.98 2.69 2.87
CA LEU A 135 -13.56 1.88 4.02
C LEU A 135 -14.42 2.09 5.28
N GLY A 136 -15.43 2.99 5.23
CA GLY A 136 -16.31 3.30 6.36
C GLY A 136 -15.64 4.12 7.46
N CYS A 137 -14.53 4.80 7.18
CA CYS A 137 -13.83 5.67 8.14
C CYS A 137 -13.80 7.15 7.71
N GLY A 138 -14.58 7.53 6.70
CA GLY A 138 -14.63 8.90 6.19
C GLY A 138 -15.01 9.95 7.24
N ASP A 139 -15.93 9.64 8.14
CA ASP A 139 -16.37 10.54 9.23
C ASP A 139 -15.28 10.80 10.27
N ARG A 140 -14.26 9.94 10.34
CA ARG A 140 -13.10 10.09 11.22
C ARG A 140 -11.94 10.82 10.56
N LEU A 141 -11.94 10.95 9.23
CA LEU A 141 -10.90 11.67 8.49
C LEU A 141 -11.09 13.18 8.65
N VAL A 142 -10.17 13.82 9.38
CA VAL A 142 -10.19 15.27 9.62
C VAL A 142 -9.71 16.04 8.40
N SER A 143 -8.58 15.59 7.83
CA SER A 143 -7.94 16.28 6.70
C SER A 143 -6.94 15.39 5.96
N VAL A 144 -6.66 15.75 4.71
CA VAL A 144 -5.57 15.20 3.91
C VAL A 144 -4.63 16.34 3.52
N HIS A 145 -3.42 16.31 4.05
CA HIS A 145 -2.34 17.24 3.73
C HIS A 145 -1.46 16.61 2.65
N ALA A 146 -1.74 16.93 1.40
CA ALA A 146 -0.95 16.48 0.27
C ALA A 146 0.14 17.52 -0.01
N LEU A 147 1.40 17.16 0.19
CA LEU A 147 2.55 18.00 -0.16
C LEU A 147 2.62 18.17 -1.68
N GLU A 148 3.12 19.33 -2.15
CA GLU A 148 3.33 19.54 -3.59
C GLU A 148 4.35 18.57 -4.17
N ALA A 149 5.43 18.32 -3.42
CA ALA A 149 6.44 17.33 -3.80
C ALA A 149 5.83 15.93 -3.82
N THR A 150 6.09 15.20 -4.89
CA THR A 150 5.68 13.79 -5.01
C THR A 150 6.44 12.91 -4.02
N GLY A 151 5.90 11.74 -3.69
CA GLY A 151 6.62 10.76 -2.86
C GLY A 151 7.98 10.36 -3.43
N ALA A 152 8.16 10.39 -4.75
CA ALA A 152 9.44 10.15 -5.40
C ALA A 152 10.45 11.29 -5.16
N GLN A 153 10.00 12.54 -5.25
CA GLN A 153 10.83 13.73 -4.96
C GLN A 153 11.23 13.78 -3.49
N LEU A 154 10.29 13.53 -2.58
CA LEU A 154 10.56 13.43 -1.14
C LEU A 154 11.58 12.32 -0.82
N ALA A 155 11.48 11.18 -1.51
CA ALA A 155 12.44 10.08 -1.35
C ALA A 155 13.84 10.37 -1.91
N ALA A 156 13.96 11.30 -2.87
CA ALA A 156 15.23 11.68 -3.49
C ALA A 156 16.05 12.66 -2.63
N ASP A 157 15.39 13.46 -1.77
CA ASP A 157 16.02 14.39 -0.81
C ASP A 157 15.40 14.18 0.58
N PRO A 158 15.90 13.19 1.35
CA PRO A 158 15.33 12.84 2.65
C PRO A 158 15.39 13.98 3.68
N ASP A 159 16.43 14.81 3.68
CA ASP A 159 16.60 15.88 4.67
C ASP A 159 15.57 17.00 4.45
N ALA A 160 15.41 17.49 3.23
CA ALA A 160 14.37 18.45 2.88
C ALA A 160 12.96 17.87 3.08
N ALA A 161 12.78 16.59 2.79
CA ALA A 161 11.53 15.87 3.02
C ALA A 161 11.15 15.82 4.50
N MET A 162 12.11 15.59 5.39
CA MET A 162 11.88 15.48 6.83
C MET A 162 11.32 16.77 7.43
N ASP A 163 11.84 17.92 7.04
CA ASP A 163 11.35 19.21 7.56
C ASP A 163 9.93 19.52 7.05
N SER A 164 9.70 19.25 5.77
CA SER A 164 8.37 19.40 5.14
C SER A 164 7.34 18.47 5.79
N LEU A 165 7.69 17.18 5.99
CA LEU A 165 6.84 16.20 6.63
C LEU A 165 6.56 16.56 8.10
N ARG A 166 7.57 16.97 8.85
CA ARG A 166 7.42 17.40 10.25
C ARG A 166 6.46 18.57 10.39
N SER A 167 6.62 19.58 9.52
CA SER A 167 5.73 20.74 9.48
C SER A 167 4.29 20.33 9.13
N ALA A 168 4.11 19.52 8.09
CA ALA A 168 2.79 19.05 7.68
C ALA A 168 2.12 18.17 8.75
N CYS A 169 2.87 17.30 9.42
CA CYS A 169 2.34 16.46 10.50
C CYS A 169 1.90 17.29 11.72
N ARG A 170 2.62 18.35 12.07
CA ARG A 170 2.19 19.27 13.13
C ARG A 170 0.87 19.98 12.79
N VAL A 171 0.71 20.43 11.56
CA VAL A 171 -0.56 21.03 11.11
C VAL A 171 -1.67 19.99 11.11
N ALA A 172 -1.38 18.78 10.60
CA ALA A 172 -2.33 17.68 10.49
C ALA A 172 -2.80 17.15 11.86
N SER A 173 -1.94 17.20 12.89
CA SER A 173 -2.30 16.75 14.25
C SER A 173 -3.31 17.64 14.95
N ALA A 174 -3.54 18.86 14.47
CA ALA A 174 -4.53 19.76 15.05
C ALA A 174 -5.96 19.18 14.90
N GLY A 175 -6.53 18.72 16.00
CA GLY A 175 -7.88 18.13 16.04
C GLY A 175 -7.96 16.69 15.52
N ALA A 176 -6.83 16.00 15.40
CA ALA A 176 -6.73 14.56 15.10
C ALA A 176 -6.16 13.81 16.31
N ASP A 177 -6.61 12.57 16.50
CA ASP A 177 -6.11 11.64 17.53
C ASP A 177 -4.95 10.76 17.00
N ALA A 178 -4.73 10.76 15.68
CA ALA A 178 -3.60 10.10 15.02
C ALA A 178 -3.28 10.77 13.68
N VAL A 179 -2.04 10.64 13.20
CA VAL A 179 -1.62 11.09 11.87
C VAL A 179 -1.02 9.93 11.08
N VAL A 180 -1.45 9.75 9.84
CA VAL A 180 -0.89 8.75 8.91
C VAL A 180 0.13 9.43 8.00
N ILE A 181 1.34 8.91 7.90
CA ILE A 181 2.25 9.18 6.79
C ILE A 181 2.03 8.12 5.73
N GLY A 182 1.46 8.55 4.62
CA GLY A 182 1.05 7.68 3.52
C GLY A 182 1.97 7.77 2.31
N GLY A 183 2.44 6.61 1.85
CA GLY A 183 3.23 6.48 0.63
C GLY A 183 4.41 5.55 0.75
N ALA A 184 4.55 4.63 -0.20
CA ALA A 184 5.65 3.66 -0.26
C ALA A 184 7.05 4.33 -0.30
N GLY A 185 7.14 5.52 -0.91
CA GLY A 185 8.36 6.32 -0.94
C GLY A 185 8.75 6.94 0.40
N LEU A 186 7.82 7.00 1.36
CA LEU A 186 8.00 7.61 2.67
C LEU A 186 8.21 6.58 3.80
N ALA A 187 8.38 5.30 3.44
CA ALA A 187 8.58 4.21 4.38
C ALA A 187 9.70 4.51 5.39
N GLY A 188 9.42 4.35 6.68
CA GLY A 188 10.36 4.55 7.78
C GLY A 188 10.57 6.00 8.21
N MET A 189 10.02 6.99 7.48
CA MET A 189 10.17 8.41 7.87
C MET A 189 9.35 8.76 9.11
N ALA A 190 8.23 8.08 9.35
CA ALA A 190 7.41 8.30 10.52
C ALA A 190 8.19 8.14 11.84
N ALA A 191 9.02 7.12 11.95
CA ALA A 191 9.80 6.85 13.16
C ALA A 191 10.76 8.01 13.53
N GLN A 192 11.27 8.74 12.53
CA GLN A 192 12.22 9.82 12.73
C GLN A 192 11.58 11.13 13.23
N ILE A 193 10.28 11.30 13.04
CA ILE A 193 9.53 12.50 13.47
C ILE A 193 8.50 12.20 14.56
N ALA A 194 8.29 10.95 14.93
CA ALA A 194 7.28 10.54 15.91
C ALA A 194 7.42 11.27 17.24
N SER A 195 8.67 11.48 17.74
CA SER A 195 8.93 12.19 19.01
C SER A 195 8.60 13.69 18.98
N SER A 196 8.29 14.24 17.80
CA SER A 196 7.94 15.68 17.66
C SER A 196 6.44 15.95 17.68
N LEU A 197 5.62 14.94 17.93
CA LEU A 197 4.15 14.99 17.93
C LEU A 197 3.60 14.37 19.22
N ASP A 198 2.49 14.92 19.70
CA ASP A 198 1.78 14.42 20.88
C ASP A 198 0.76 13.31 20.55
N VAL A 199 0.55 13.01 19.26
CA VAL A 199 -0.36 11.99 18.78
C VAL A 199 0.40 10.87 18.06
N PRO A 200 -0.12 9.63 18.05
CA PRO A 200 0.47 8.53 17.29
C PRO A 200 0.68 8.88 15.81
N LEU A 201 1.87 8.56 15.32
CA LEU A 201 2.22 8.69 13.92
C LEU A 201 2.31 7.31 13.29
N ILE A 202 1.45 7.05 12.31
CA ILE A 202 1.30 5.75 11.66
C ILE A 202 2.03 5.77 10.33
N ASP A 203 3.06 4.92 10.19
CA ASP A 203 3.73 4.64 8.92
C ASP A 203 2.90 3.64 8.13
N SER A 204 2.50 4.00 6.91
CA SER A 204 1.63 3.15 6.10
C SER A 204 2.26 1.82 5.72
N VAL A 205 3.59 1.77 5.51
CA VAL A 205 4.28 0.52 5.16
C VAL A 205 4.42 -0.37 6.39
N THR A 206 4.67 0.20 7.55
CA THR A 206 4.68 -0.53 8.83
C THR A 206 3.31 -1.14 9.13
N ALA A 207 2.25 -0.34 9.03
CA ALA A 207 0.87 -0.82 9.22
C ALA A 207 0.52 -1.95 8.24
N GLY A 208 0.88 -1.79 6.96
CA GLY A 208 0.71 -2.80 5.92
C GLY A 208 1.46 -4.10 6.21
N ALA A 209 2.73 -4.01 6.64
CA ALA A 209 3.54 -5.18 6.97
C ALA A 209 3.00 -5.97 8.18
N LEU A 210 2.54 -5.26 9.20
CA LEU A 210 1.90 -5.88 10.37
C LEU A 210 0.57 -6.54 10.01
N ALA A 211 -0.22 -5.91 9.15
CA ALA A 211 -1.47 -6.48 8.65
C ALA A 211 -1.21 -7.71 7.75
N LEU A 212 -0.15 -7.69 6.92
CA LEU A 212 0.28 -8.81 6.09
C LEU A 212 0.63 -10.04 6.95
N LEU A 213 1.37 -9.85 8.04
CA LEU A 213 1.70 -10.92 8.99
C LEU A 213 0.44 -11.55 9.59
N ARG A 214 -0.49 -10.72 10.08
CA ARG A 214 -1.77 -11.20 10.63
C ARG A 214 -2.59 -11.96 9.60
N ALA A 215 -2.64 -11.45 8.37
CA ALA A 215 -3.37 -12.08 7.27
C ALA A 215 -2.77 -13.44 6.88
N GLY A 216 -1.45 -13.56 6.82
CA GLY A 216 -0.76 -14.82 6.54
C GLY A 216 -0.98 -15.88 7.62
N GLN A 217 -1.04 -15.48 8.89
CA GLN A 217 -1.36 -16.38 10.01
C GLN A 217 -2.82 -16.87 9.97
N ALA A 218 -3.75 -16.01 9.50
CA ALA A 218 -5.18 -16.33 9.39
C ALA A 218 -5.54 -17.08 8.09
N ALA A 219 -4.65 -17.15 7.10
CA ALA A 219 -4.92 -17.62 5.74
C ALA A 219 -5.39 -19.09 5.60
N ALA A 220 -5.31 -19.86 6.65
CA ALA A 220 -5.71 -21.29 6.62
C ALA A 220 -7.23 -21.52 6.45
N THR A 221 -8.09 -20.49 6.41
CA THR A 221 -9.53 -20.65 6.59
C THR A 221 -10.46 -19.94 5.58
N ALA A 222 -9.97 -19.14 4.63
CA ALA A 222 -10.84 -18.40 3.72
C ALA A 222 -11.04 -19.13 2.39
N PRO A 223 -12.30 -19.40 1.94
CA PRO A 223 -12.55 -19.96 0.61
C PRO A 223 -12.22 -18.92 -0.46
N ALA A 224 -11.43 -19.32 -1.46
CA ALA A 224 -11.15 -18.49 -2.62
C ALA A 224 -12.43 -18.31 -3.46
N ARG A 225 -12.75 -17.06 -3.82
CA ARG A 225 -13.69 -16.78 -4.92
C ARG A 225 -12.92 -16.96 -6.23
N SER A 226 -13.46 -17.73 -7.16
CA SER A 226 -12.88 -17.85 -8.50
C SER A 226 -13.49 -16.80 -9.43
N PRO A 227 -12.70 -16.18 -10.33
CA PRO A 227 -13.22 -15.32 -11.38
C PRO A 227 -14.26 -16.05 -12.24
N ASP A 228 -15.16 -15.30 -12.89
CA ASP A 228 -16.15 -15.86 -13.83
C ASP A 228 -15.44 -16.37 -15.08
N LYS A 229 -15.41 -17.69 -15.22
CA LYS A 229 -14.74 -18.39 -16.33
C LYS A 229 -15.47 -18.25 -17.67
N SER A 230 -16.67 -17.66 -17.71
CA SER A 230 -17.40 -17.41 -18.95
C SER A 230 -16.89 -16.17 -19.72
N ILE A 231 -16.06 -15.32 -19.07
CA ILE A 231 -15.55 -14.10 -19.67
C ILE A 231 -14.42 -14.40 -20.66
N GLU A 232 -14.56 -13.91 -21.90
CA GLU A 232 -13.48 -13.94 -22.88
C GLU A 232 -12.56 -12.72 -22.71
N TRP A 233 -11.28 -12.96 -22.46
CA TRP A 233 -10.26 -11.94 -22.28
C TRP A 233 -9.37 -11.78 -23.50
N ARG A 234 -9.04 -10.53 -23.90
CA ARG A 234 -8.13 -10.22 -25.02
C ARG A 234 -7.08 -9.19 -24.57
N GLY A 235 -5.87 -9.29 -25.13
CA GLY A 235 -4.79 -8.31 -24.91
C GLY A 235 -4.12 -8.38 -23.53
N LEU A 236 -4.36 -9.43 -22.76
CA LEU A 236 -3.72 -9.65 -21.46
C LEU A 236 -2.45 -10.50 -21.61
N SER A 237 -1.55 -10.40 -20.65
CA SER A 237 -0.36 -11.27 -20.57
C SER A 237 -0.76 -12.74 -20.37
N ALA A 238 0.11 -13.65 -20.77
CA ALA A 238 -0.15 -15.09 -20.60
C ALA A 238 -0.27 -15.51 -19.10
N PRO A 239 0.52 -14.95 -18.13
CA PRO A 239 0.30 -15.21 -16.72
C PRO A 239 -1.07 -14.73 -16.22
N LEU A 240 -1.48 -13.51 -16.59
CA LEU A 240 -2.77 -12.95 -16.18
C LEU A 240 -3.94 -13.72 -16.77
N LEU A 241 -3.87 -14.12 -18.03
CA LEU A 241 -4.88 -14.99 -18.65
C LEU A 241 -5.03 -16.33 -17.93
N ARG A 242 -3.92 -16.91 -17.45
CA ARG A 242 -3.98 -18.15 -16.64
C ARG A 242 -4.59 -17.94 -15.26
N LEU A 243 -4.37 -16.78 -14.67
CA LEU A 243 -4.93 -16.43 -13.36
C LEU A 243 -6.45 -16.25 -13.42
N LEU A 244 -6.97 -15.69 -14.53
CA LEU A 244 -8.40 -15.36 -14.70
C LEU A 244 -9.25 -16.49 -15.30
N ARG A 245 -8.65 -17.62 -15.66
CA ARG A 245 -9.31 -18.84 -16.17
C ARG A 245 -9.39 -19.94 -15.11
#